data_c75aece6dd43851f94f35bc889c89929
#
_entry.id   c75aece6dd43851f94f35bc889c89929
#
_cell.length_a   1.000
_cell.length_b   1.000
_cell.length_c   1.000
_cell.angle_alpha   90.00
_cell.angle_beta   90.00
_cell.angle_gamma   90.00
#
_symmetry.space_group_name_H-M   'P 1'
#
loop_
_entity.id
_entity.type
_entity.pdbx_description
1 polymer ?
#
loop_
_entity_poly.entity_id
_entity_poly.type
_entity_poly.pdbx_seq_one_letter_code
_entity_poly.pdbx_strand_id
1 'polypeptide(L)'
;MVQKRMVTFTLGGMVFEYDEEKNRKNVQKHGISFRNAARVFFDYDRIELYDEEHSDDEDRYDTIGDISAGNLSLGANTTIGNIDRLVGTANDILFFVYTERVRTEENDIQTDITRLISARLATSFERGIYYGKYE
;
A
#
# COMPACT_ATOMS: atom_id res chain seq x y z
N MET A 1 22.44 6.87 -16.99
CA MET A 1 21.04 7.24 -16.69
C MET A 1 20.25 6.02 -16.30
N VAL A 2 19.62 6.06 -15.15
CA VAL A 2 18.84 4.93 -14.66
C VAL A 2 17.42 5.05 -15.19
N GLN A 3 16.96 4.05 -15.94
CA GLN A 3 15.58 4.02 -16.39
C GLN A 3 14.67 3.62 -15.22
N LYS A 4 13.55 4.33 -15.12
CA LYS A 4 12.52 3.93 -14.19
C LYS A 4 11.94 2.60 -14.64
N ARG A 5 11.87 1.66 -13.72
CA ARG A 5 11.25 0.37 -13.98
C ARG A 5 9.98 0.24 -13.15
N MET A 6 8.85 0.30 -13.85
CA MET A 6 7.55 0.15 -13.22
C MET A 6 7.16 -1.32 -13.19
N VAL A 7 6.69 -1.78 -12.05
CA VAL A 7 6.18 -3.13 -11.86
C VAL A 7 4.69 -3.03 -11.62
N THR A 8 3.92 -3.89 -12.29
CA THR A 8 2.47 -3.96 -12.13
C THR A 8 2.10 -5.34 -11.60
N PHE A 9 1.18 -5.38 -10.63
CA PHE A 9 0.68 -6.64 -10.13
C PHE A 9 -0.78 -6.51 -9.74
N THR A 10 -1.46 -7.64 -9.63
CA THR A 10 -2.86 -7.70 -9.20
C THR A 10 -2.95 -8.43 -7.88
N LEU A 11 -3.85 -7.94 -7.02
CA LEU A 11 -4.13 -8.58 -5.74
C LEU A 11 -5.59 -8.28 -5.41
N GLY A 12 -6.38 -9.33 -5.11
CA GLY A 12 -7.77 -9.14 -4.70
C GLY A 12 -8.63 -8.35 -5.69
N GLY A 13 -8.33 -8.45 -6.97
CA GLY A 13 -9.06 -7.73 -8.01
C GLY A 13 -8.60 -6.31 -8.25
N MET A 14 -7.66 -5.79 -7.47
CA MET A 14 -7.09 -4.47 -7.67
C MET A 14 -5.78 -4.55 -8.44
N VAL A 15 -5.54 -3.55 -9.28
CA VAL A 15 -4.28 -3.43 -10.03
C VAL A 15 -3.41 -2.39 -9.35
N PHE A 16 -2.18 -2.79 -9.04
CA PHE A 16 -1.20 -1.94 -8.38
C PHE A 16 0.01 -1.75 -9.28
N GLU A 17 0.68 -0.63 -9.13
CA GLU A 17 1.99 -0.42 -9.76
C GLU A 17 2.94 0.28 -8.79
N TYR A 18 4.23 0.07 -8.99
CA TYR A 18 5.25 0.76 -8.21
C TYR A 18 6.56 0.84 -8.99
N ASP A 19 7.39 1.81 -8.59
CA ASP A 19 8.75 1.95 -9.10
C ASP A 19 9.64 0.95 -8.34
N GLU A 20 10.31 0.07 -9.06
CA GLU A 20 11.13 -0.99 -8.46
C GLU A 20 12.25 -0.43 -7.57
N GLU A 21 12.86 0.66 -7.96
CA GLU A 21 13.91 1.29 -7.16
C GLU A 21 13.35 1.83 -5.84
N LYS A 22 12.17 2.42 -5.88
CA LYS A 22 11.50 2.87 -4.65
C LYS A 22 11.16 1.70 -3.74
N ASN A 23 10.72 0.58 -4.31
CA ASN A 23 10.45 -0.62 -3.52
C ASN A 23 11.73 -1.13 -2.86
N ARG A 24 12.83 -1.18 -3.61
CA ARG A 24 14.12 -1.63 -3.07
C ARG A 24 14.56 -0.76 -1.90
N LYS A 25 14.46 0.55 -2.06
CA LYS A 25 14.80 1.49 -0.98
C LYS A 25 13.86 1.35 0.20
N ASN A 26 12.58 1.11 -0.05
CA ASN A 26 11.59 0.93 1.02
C ASN A 26 11.90 -0.33 1.82
N VAL A 27 12.26 -1.42 1.15
CA VAL A 27 12.67 -2.65 1.83
C VAL A 27 13.93 -2.42 2.68
N GLN A 28 14.92 -1.74 2.12
CA GLN A 28 16.14 -1.43 2.87
C GLN A 28 15.87 -0.59 4.11
N LYS A 29 15.03 0.42 3.97
CA LYS A 29 14.79 1.39 5.04
C LYS A 29 13.82 0.88 6.09
N HIS A 30 12.77 0.18 5.66
CA HIS A 30 11.66 -0.19 6.54
C HIS A 30 11.43 -1.69 6.66
N GLY A 31 12.08 -2.51 5.82
CA GLY A 31 11.88 -3.96 5.82
C GLY A 31 10.55 -4.39 5.23
N ILE A 32 9.91 -3.54 4.43
CA ILE A 32 8.57 -3.79 3.90
C ILE A 32 8.59 -3.70 2.38
N SER A 33 8.13 -4.75 1.70
CA SER A 33 7.92 -4.70 0.26
C SER A 33 6.55 -4.09 -0.05
N PHE A 34 6.44 -3.43 -1.20
CA PHE A 34 5.16 -2.86 -1.61
C PHE A 34 4.11 -3.95 -1.88
N ARG A 35 4.54 -5.12 -2.39
CA ARG A 35 3.61 -6.22 -2.65
C ARG A 35 2.95 -6.71 -1.35
N ASN A 36 3.72 -6.86 -0.30
CA ASN A 36 3.16 -7.29 0.98
C ASN A 36 2.39 -6.17 1.66
N ALA A 37 2.89 -4.94 1.59
CA ALA A 37 2.20 -3.80 2.18
C ALA A 37 0.85 -3.52 1.53
N ALA A 38 0.69 -3.82 0.24
CA ALA A 38 -0.57 -3.62 -0.47
C ALA A 38 -1.75 -4.35 0.16
N ARG A 39 -1.49 -5.35 0.99
CA ARG A 39 -2.52 -6.10 1.68
C ARG A 39 -3.34 -5.24 2.64
N VAL A 40 -2.82 -4.10 3.08
CA VAL A 40 -3.57 -3.17 3.93
C VAL A 40 -4.81 -2.61 3.23
N PHE A 41 -4.81 -2.57 1.89
CA PHE A 41 -5.97 -2.09 1.13
C PHE A 41 -7.18 -3.01 1.27
N PHE A 42 -7.00 -4.21 1.81
CA PHE A 42 -8.06 -5.19 2.02
C PHE A 42 -8.49 -5.29 3.48
N ASP A 43 -7.93 -4.43 4.33
CA ASP A 43 -8.40 -4.24 5.70
C ASP A 43 -9.65 -3.36 5.64
N TYR A 44 -10.80 -3.90 6.04
CA TYR A 44 -12.06 -3.17 6.01
C TYR A 44 -12.10 -2.00 6.99
N ASP A 45 -11.24 -2.04 8.00
CA ASP A 45 -11.15 -0.98 9.00
C ASP A 45 -10.08 0.06 8.69
N ARG A 46 -9.44 -0.04 7.52
CA ARG A 46 -8.42 0.91 7.14
C ARG A 46 -8.97 2.32 7.09
N ILE A 47 -8.11 3.27 7.40
CA ILE A 47 -8.44 4.69 7.34
C ILE A 47 -7.73 5.30 6.13
N GLU A 48 -8.46 6.06 5.33
CA GLU A 48 -7.90 6.75 4.17
C GLU A 48 -8.04 8.25 4.37
N LEU A 49 -6.94 8.96 4.14
CA LEU A 49 -6.85 10.41 4.32
C LEU A 49 -6.30 11.03 3.04
N TYR A 50 -6.87 12.16 2.64
CA TYR A 50 -6.30 12.95 1.55
C TYR A 50 -5.06 13.67 2.08
N ASP A 51 -3.92 13.53 1.37
CA ASP A 51 -2.67 14.15 1.76
C ASP A 51 -2.55 15.51 1.08
N GLU A 52 -3.17 16.51 1.67
CA GLU A 52 -3.23 17.86 1.12
C GLU A 52 -1.83 18.47 0.98
N GLU A 53 -0.95 18.21 1.92
CA GLU A 53 0.39 18.76 1.94
C GLU A 53 1.25 18.30 0.77
N HIS A 54 1.07 17.06 0.31
CA HIS A 54 1.90 16.44 -0.73
C HIS A 54 1.15 16.25 -2.05
N SER A 55 0.05 16.97 -2.27
CA SER A 55 -0.79 16.83 -3.47
C SER A 55 -0.62 17.97 -4.46
N ASP A 56 0.62 18.44 -4.68
CA ASP A 56 0.89 19.58 -5.56
C ASP A 56 0.65 19.24 -7.04
N ASP A 57 1.27 18.16 -7.53
CA ASP A 57 1.22 17.77 -8.94
C ASP A 57 0.17 16.69 -9.20
N GLU A 58 -0.09 15.86 -8.22
CA GLU A 58 -1.07 14.79 -8.29
C GLU A 58 -1.66 14.55 -6.91
N ASP A 59 -2.89 14.08 -6.88
CA ASP A 59 -3.55 13.79 -5.61
C ASP A 59 -2.91 12.59 -4.94
N ARG A 60 -2.49 12.77 -3.70
CA ARG A 60 -1.91 11.72 -2.88
C ARG A 60 -2.82 11.41 -1.70
N TYR A 61 -2.81 10.17 -1.31
CA TYR A 61 -3.63 9.65 -0.22
C TYR A 61 -2.76 8.86 0.74
N ASP A 62 -3.14 8.91 2.01
CA ASP A 62 -2.49 8.13 3.06
C ASP A 62 -3.47 7.09 3.56
N THR A 63 -2.99 5.87 3.73
CA THR A 63 -3.79 4.78 4.27
C THR A 63 -3.12 4.25 5.54
N ILE A 64 -3.93 4.09 6.59
CA ILE A 64 -3.49 3.43 7.82
C ILE A 64 -4.27 2.13 7.89
N GLY A 65 -3.59 1.01 7.82
CA GLY A 65 -4.25 -0.29 7.79
C GLY A 65 -3.43 -1.40 8.38
N ASP A 66 -4.12 -2.49 8.70
CA ASP A 66 -3.56 -3.68 9.32
C ASP A 66 -3.31 -4.75 8.25
N ILE A 67 -2.06 -5.14 8.08
CA ILE A 67 -1.70 -6.13 7.06
C ILE A 67 -2.29 -7.51 7.38
N SER A 68 -2.39 -7.86 8.66
CA SER A 68 -2.98 -9.14 9.08
C SER A 68 -4.47 -9.20 8.78
N ALA A 69 -5.20 -8.10 9.05
CA ALA A 69 -6.62 -8.00 8.72
C ALA A 69 -6.83 -8.08 7.20
N GLY A 70 -5.96 -7.43 6.43
CA GLY A 70 -6.02 -7.51 4.98
C GLY A 70 -5.81 -8.93 4.47
N ASN A 71 -4.88 -9.67 5.05
CA ASN A 71 -4.65 -11.07 4.69
C ASN A 71 -5.88 -11.94 4.97
N LEU A 72 -6.54 -11.73 6.09
CA LEU A 72 -7.76 -12.46 6.42
C LEU A 72 -8.86 -12.19 5.40
N SER A 73 -9.01 -10.93 4.99
CA SER A 73 -10.02 -10.54 4.00
C SER A 73 -9.76 -11.14 2.63
N LEU A 74 -8.48 -11.30 2.27
CA LEU A 74 -8.10 -11.91 0.99
C LEU A 74 -8.31 -13.43 0.97
N GLY A 75 -8.48 -14.04 2.13
CA GLY A 75 -8.79 -15.46 2.25
C GLY A 75 -7.59 -16.34 2.52
N ALA A 76 -7.88 -17.55 3.02
CA ALA A 76 -6.86 -18.50 3.46
C ALA A 76 -5.96 -19.00 2.33
N ASN A 77 -6.42 -18.91 1.09
CA ASN A 77 -5.65 -19.40 -0.06
C ASN A 77 -4.67 -18.36 -0.59
N THR A 78 -4.66 -17.16 -0.04
CA THR A 78 -3.75 -16.13 -0.48
C THR A 78 -2.36 -16.43 0.06
N THR A 79 -1.47 -16.81 -0.85
CA THR A 79 -0.10 -17.14 -0.48
C THR A 79 0.70 -15.85 -0.33
N ILE A 80 1.29 -15.68 0.83
CA ILE A 80 2.29 -14.65 1.04
C ILE A 80 3.62 -15.33 0.72
N GLY A 81 4.19 -15.05 -0.45
CA GLY A 81 5.38 -15.74 -0.91
C GLY A 81 6.54 -15.58 0.05
N ASN A 82 7.17 -14.42 0.03
CA ASN A 82 8.21 -14.09 0.99
C ASN A 82 7.60 -13.20 2.05
N ILE A 83 7.54 -13.71 3.26
CA ILE A 83 6.97 -12.99 4.37
C ILE A 83 7.95 -11.93 4.83
N ASP A 84 7.51 -10.69 4.86
CA ASP A 84 8.29 -9.59 5.41
C ASP A 84 8.43 -9.76 6.92
N ARG A 85 9.45 -9.10 7.47
CA ARG A 85 9.75 -9.15 8.91
C ARG A 85 8.58 -8.71 9.78
N LEU A 86 7.63 -7.98 9.20
CA LEU A 86 6.49 -7.43 9.93
C LEU A 86 5.30 -8.37 9.98
N VAL A 87 5.24 -9.35 9.09
CA VAL A 87 4.12 -10.29 9.06
C VAL A 87 4.17 -11.18 10.28
N GLY A 88 3.06 -11.25 11.00
CA GLY A 88 2.96 -12.05 12.21
C GLY A 88 3.45 -11.34 13.47
N THR A 89 3.83 -10.07 13.39
CA THR A 89 4.18 -9.29 14.56
C THR A 89 2.96 -8.57 15.13
N ALA A 90 3.04 -8.11 16.36
CA ALA A 90 1.98 -7.35 16.99
C ALA A 90 1.79 -5.96 16.37
N ASN A 91 2.74 -5.51 15.53
CA ASN A 91 2.76 -4.16 14.98
C ASN A 91 2.58 -4.18 13.47
N ASP A 92 1.47 -4.76 13.03
CA ASP A 92 1.17 -4.89 11.60
C ASP A 92 0.41 -3.70 11.01
N ILE A 93 0.32 -2.60 11.76
CA ILE A 93 -0.34 -1.38 11.27
C ILE A 93 0.66 -0.59 10.47
N LEU A 94 0.34 -0.35 9.19
CA LEU A 94 1.21 0.36 8.27
C LEU A 94 0.61 1.71 7.89
N PHE A 95 1.51 2.64 7.59
CA PHE A 95 1.17 3.91 6.97
C PHE A 95 1.64 3.86 5.53
N PHE A 96 0.71 3.99 4.58
CA PHE A 96 0.98 3.82 3.16
C PHE A 96 0.59 5.08 2.39
N VAL A 97 1.49 5.53 1.50
CA VAL A 97 1.20 6.67 0.61
C VAL A 97 1.00 6.13 -0.80
N TYR A 98 -0.08 6.56 -1.45
CA TYR A 98 -0.39 6.10 -2.80
C TYR A 98 -1.08 7.23 -3.59
N THR A 99 -1.15 7.05 -4.91
CA THR A 99 -1.96 7.89 -5.79
C THR A 99 -2.78 6.99 -6.69
N GLU A 100 -3.85 7.53 -7.26
CA GLU A 100 -4.71 6.78 -8.17
C GLU A 100 -4.49 7.26 -9.60
N ARG A 101 -4.47 6.32 -10.53
CA ARG A 101 -4.26 6.58 -11.94
C ARG A 101 -5.23 5.77 -12.77
N VAL A 102 -5.46 6.23 -14.01
CA VAL A 102 -6.28 5.50 -14.97
C VAL A 102 -5.42 5.19 -16.19
N ARG A 103 -5.42 3.93 -16.60
CA ARG A 103 -4.75 3.49 -17.81
C ARG A 103 -5.81 3.15 -18.85
N THR A 104 -5.67 3.70 -20.05
CA THR A 104 -6.56 3.37 -21.16
C THR A 104 -5.95 2.21 -21.95
N GLU A 105 -6.70 1.12 -22.06
CA GLU A 105 -6.30 -0.05 -22.83
C GLU A 105 -6.60 0.14 -24.31
N GLU A 106 -6.09 -0.77 -25.15
CA GLU A 106 -6.24 -0.68 -26.60
C GLU A 106 -7.68 -0.63 -27.09
N ASN A 107 -8.60 -1.20 -26.34
CA ASN A 107 -10.02 -1.28 -26.69
C ASN A 107 -10.84 -0.19 -25.99
N ASP A 108 -10.20 0.89 -25.57
CA ASP A 108 -10.80 2.02 -24.85
C ASP A 108 -11.35 1.66 -23.47
N ILE A 109 -11.06 0.47 -22.96
CA ILE A 109 -11.39 0.12 -21.59
C ILE A 109 -10.41 0.83 -20.65
N GLN A 110 -10.95 1.46 -19.62
CA GLN A 110 -10.14 2.13 -18.61
C GLN A 110 -9.92 1.21 -17.42
N THR A 111 -8.68 1.15 -16.96
CA THR A 111 -8.29 0.36 -15.79
C THR A 111 -7.80 1.30 -14.70
N ASP A 112 -8.41 1.18 -13.53
CA ASP A 112 -7.96 1.93 -12.36
C ASP A 112 -6.70 1.28 -11.80
N ILE A 113 -5.69 2.09 -11.55
CA ILE A 113 -4.40 1.61 -11.03
C ILE A 113 -4.06 2.40 -9.78
N THR A 114 -3.71 1.67 -8.72
CA THR A 114 -3.22 2.26 -7.48
C THR A 114 -1.69 2.26 -7.53
N ARG A 115 -1.10 3.45 -7.59
CA ARG A 115 0.36 3.59 -7.62
C ARG A 115 0.88 3.73 -6.20
N LEU A 116 1.75 2.80 -5.82
CA LEU A 116 2.31 2.74 -4.47
C LEU A 116 3.56 3.61 -4.40
N ILE A 117 3.63 4.47 -3.40
CA ILE A 117 4.69 5.47 -3.28
C ILE A 117 5.63 5.15 -2.13
N SER A 118 5.08 4.90 -0.94
CA SER A 118 5.89 4.53 0.23
C SER A 118 5.06 3.77 1.24
N ALA A 119 5.74 2.94 2.04
CA ALA A 119 5.11 2.17 3.10
C ALA A 119 6.06 2.08 4.29
N ARG A 120 5.54 2.29 5.48
CA ARG A 120 6.30 2.17 6.73
C ARG A 120 5.38 1.73 7.85
N LEU A 121 5.98 1.36 8.98
CA LEU A 121 5.20 1.13 10.19
C LEU A 121 4.51 2.43 10.62
N ALA A 122 3.29 2.29 11.11
CA ALA A 122 2.56 3.42 11.67
C ALA A 122 3.23 3.89 12.96
N THR A 123 3.22 5.19 13.18
CA THR A 123 3.65 5.77 14.45
C THR A 123 2.61 5.48 15.54
N SER A 124 2.94 5.75 16.80
CA SER A 124 1.99 5.60 17.89
C SER A 124 0.75 6.46 17.67
N PHE A 125 0.94 7.68 17.19
CA PHE A 125 -0.16 8.59 16.89
C PHE A 125 -1.06 8.02 15.79
N GLU A 126 -0.46 7.51 14.73
CA GLU A 126 -1.21 6.92 13.60
C GLU A 126 -1.97 5.67 14.04
N ARG A 127 -1.35 4.82 14.85
CA ARG A 127 -2.05 3.66 15.41
C ARG A 127 -3.23 4.07 16.27
N GLY A 128 -3.09 5.18 17.01
CA GLY A 128 -4.19 5.74 17.78
C GLY A 128 -5.36 6.16 16.90
N ILE A 129 -5.07 6.78 15.76
CA ILE A 129 -6.09 7.12 14.77
C ILE A 129 -6.79 5.87 14.28
N TYR A 130 -6.02 4.83 13.93
CA TYR A 130 -6.57 3.58 13.44
C TYR A 130 -7.52 2.93 14.45
N TYR A 131 -7.18 2.96 15.71
CA TYR A 131 -8.02 2.38 16.76
C TYR A 131 -9.08 3.34 17.29
N GLY A 132 -9.21 4.54 16.70
CA GLY A 132 -10.23 5.49 17.10
C GLY A 132 -9.98 6.21 18.41
N LYS A 133 -8.73 6.31 18.85
CA LYS A 133 -8.42 6.92 20.14
C LYS A 133 -8.35 8.43 20.12
N TYR A 134 -8.33 9.04 18.93
CA TYR A 134 -8.18 10.49 18.78
C TYR A 134 -9.35 11.08 17.99
N GLU A 135 -10.52 10.65 18.30
CA GLU A 135 -11.74 11.19 17.69
C GLU A 135 -12.03 12.61 18.20
#